data_d611f2b9641e71a2d1f14ca8bd710e43
#
_entry.id   d611f2b9641e71a2d1f14ca8bd710e43
#
_cell.length_a   1.000
_cell.length_b   1.000
_cell.length_c   1.000
_cell.angle_alpha   90.00
_cell.angle_beta   90.00
_cell.angle_gamma   90.00
#
_symmetry.space_group_name_H-M   'P 1'
#
loop_
_entity.id
_entity.type
_entity.pdbx_description
1 polymer ?
#
loop_
_entity_poly.entity_id
_entity_poly.type
_entity_poly.pdbx_seq_one_letter_code
_entity_poly.pdbx_strand_id
1 'polypeptide(L)'
;MAKVFIVYDSKYGNTKLAAENILEGIREVEGIETAIGYVKEIDIGQVADYDAILLGAPNHMGRPSRTMKKFVDRLAELDLKAKNVAVFGTYSGRVRFDRAVKKLEKMVEKKLPNLSLISPGLSIRVNGIPGPIVEGELPKCVGFGKKIATQLRNQ
;
A
#
# COMPACT_ATOMS: atom_id res chain seq x y z
N MET A 1 9.50 5.78 18.22
CA MET A 1 9.04 6.35 16.94
C MET A 1 8.58 5.23 16.02
N ALA A 2 7.35 5.30 15.51
CA ALA A 2 6.86 4.28 14.59
C ALA A 2 7.56 4.40 13.23
N LYS A 3 7.78 3.26 12.58
CA LYS A 3 8.45 3.18 11.28
C LYS A 3 7.50 2.52 10.27
N VAL A 4 7.24 3.20 9.17
CA VAL A 4 6.33 2.76 8.10
C VAL A 4 7.10 2.53 6.81
N PHE A 5 6.93 1.37 6.19
CA PHE A 5 7.50 1.08 4.89
C PHE A 5 6.37 0.96 3.87
N ILE A 6 6.44 1.77 2.80
CA ILE A 6 5.50 1.70 1.69
C ILE A 6 6.16 0.91 0.55
N VAL A 7 5.56 -0.22 0.20
CA VAL A 7 6.03 -1.07 -0.90
C VAL A 7 5.02 -0.99 -2.02
N TYR A 8 5.45 -0.66 -3.22
CA TYR A 8 4.55 -0.57 -4.36
C TYR A 8 5.05 -1.40 -5.54
N ASP A 9 4.09 -1.89 -6.34
CA ASP A 9 4.32 -2.39 -7.69
C ASP A 9 3.69 -1.38 -8.65
N SER A 10 4.37 -1.06 -9.73
CA SER A 10 3.89 -0.06 -10.70
C SER A 10 4.49 -0.33 -12.07
N LYS A 11 3.64 -0.37 -13.10
CA LYS A 11 4.08 -0.57 -14.47
C LYS A 11 4.25 0.78 -15.20
N TYR A 12 3.32 1.70 -14.98
CA TYR A 12 3.26 2.98 -15.70
C TYR A 12 3.52 4.19 -14.80
N GLY A 13 3.85 3.95 -13.53
CA GLY A 13 4.16 5.02 -12.59
C GLY A 13 2.96 5.53 -11.79
N ASN A 14 1.75 5.06 -12.04
CA ASN A 14 0.55 5.55 -11.34
C ASN A 14 0.49 5.09 -9.89
N THR A 15 0.74 3.80 -9.63
CA THR A 15 0.77 3.29 -8.26
C THR A 15 1.94 3.90 -7.49
N LYS A 16 3.07 4.13 -8.16
CA LYS A 16 4.21 4.84 -7.56
C LYS A 16 3.83 6.25 -7.12
N LEU A 17 3.13 6.99 -7.99
CA LEU A 17 2.70 8.35 -7.67
C LEU A 17 1.70 8.35 -6.51
N ALA A 18 0.78 7.38 -6.46
CA ALA A 18 -0.13 7.21 -5.34
C ALA A 18 0.66 6.96 -4.05
N ALA A 19 1.65 6.07 -4.09
CA ALA A 19 2.52 5.77 -2.94
C ALA A 19 3.26 7.00 -2.45
N GLU A 20 3.80 7.81 -3.36
CA GLU A 20 4.52 9.04 -3.03
C GLU A 20 3.61 10.06 -2.35
N ASN A 21 2.35 10.16 -2.76
CA ASN A 21 1.38 11.06 -2.15
C ASN A 21 0.89 10.54 -0.79
N ILE A 22 0.79 9.24 -0.61
CA ILE A 22 0.54 8.65 0.70
C ILE A 22 1.69 9.01 1.65
N LEU A 23 2.91 8.90 1.18
CA LEU A 23 4.11 9.28 1.94
C LEU A 23 4.05 10.74 2.37
N GLU A 24 3.64 11.65 1.47
CA GLU A 24 3.47 13.07 1.80
C GLU A 24 2.51 13.25 2.98
N GLY A 25 1.39 12.52 2.96
CA GLY A 25 0.42 12.57 4.06
C GLY A 25 0.99 12.05 5.37
N ILE A 26 1.76 10.99 5.33
CA ILE A 26 2.40 10.44 6.53
C ILE A 26 3.39 11.45 7.12
N ARG A 27 4.16 12.11 6.26
CA ARG A 27 5.17 13.09 6.69
C ARG A 27 4.59 14.33 7.34
N GLU A 28 3.30 14.61 7.15
CA GLU A 28 2.64 15.71 7.84
C GLU A 28 2.37 15.40 9.31
N VAL A 29 2.53 14.16 9.73
CA VAL A 29 2.35 13.73 11.12
C VAL A 29 3.73 13.51 11.73
N GLU A 30 4.05 14.25 12.80
CA GLU A 30 5.34 14.13 13.48
C GLU A 30 5.49 12.77 14.17
N GLY A 31 6.74 12.32 14.30
CA GLY A 31 7.06 11.12 15.06
C GLY A 31 6.96 9.82 14.27
N ILE A 32 6.85 9.90 12.93
CA ILE A 32 6.81 8.71 12.06
C ILE A 32 8.03 8.72 11.14
N GLU A 33 8.78 7.63 11.16
CA GLU A 33 9.86 7.37 10.22
C GLU A 33 9.31 6.62 9.02
N THR A 34 9.76 6.99 7.82
CA THR A 34 9.19 6.42 6.58
C THR A 34 10.26 5.91 5.63
N ALA A 35 9.92 4.87 4.88
CA ALA A 35 10.66 4.42 3.72
C ALA A 35 9.66 4.03 2.64
N ILE A 36 10.09 4.10 1.39
CA ILE A 36 9.29 3.77 0.22
C ILE A 36 10.18 3.07 -0.80
N GLY A 37 9.66 2.05 -1.46
CA GLY A 37 10.42 1.36 -2.48
C GLY A 37 9.58 0.54 -3.43
N TYR A 38 10.15 0.33 -4.63
CA TYR A 38 9.59 -0.54 -5.65
C TYR A 38 9.79 -1.99 -5.24
N VAL A 39 8.74 -2.77 -5.31
CA VAL A 39 8.71 -4.16 -4.82
C VAL A 39 9.85 -5.03 -5.37
N LYS A 40 10.28 -4.79 -6.61
CA LYS A 40 11.35 -5.57 -7.25
C LYS A 40 12.76 -5.11 -6.89
N GLU A 41 12.90 -3.95 -6.25
CA GLU A 41 14.20 -3.35 -5.94
C GLU A 41 14.52 -3.32 -4.44
N ILE A 42 13.55 -3.55 -3.59
CA ILE A 42 13.74 -3.47 -2.14
C ILE A 42 14.30 -4.77 -1.57
N ASP A 43 14.98 -4.65 -0.45
CA ASP A 43 15.40 -5.79 0.36
C ASP A 43 14.25 -6.12 1.31
N ILE A 44 13.65 -7.29 1.14
CA ILE A 44 12.50 -7.71 1.96
C ILE A 44 12.87 -7.81 3.44
N GLY A 45 14.13 -8.12 3.76
CA GLY A 45 14.60 -8.15 5.13
C GLY A 45 14.51 -6.80 5.82
N GLN A 46 14.70 -5.71 5.08
CA GLN A 46 14.53 -4.35 5.62
C GLN A 46 13.08 -4.08 5.98
N VAL A 47 12.15 -4.55 5.15
CA VAL A 47 10.71 -4.37 5.41
C VAL A 47 10.31 -5.04 6.72
N ALA A 48 10.90 -6.19 7.03
CA ALA A 48 10.61 -6.96 8.23
C ALA A 48 10.90 -6.20 9.53
N ASP A 49 11.76 -5.19 9.50
CA ASP A 49 12.15 -4.41 10.68
C ASP A 49 11.23 -3.20 10.95
N TYR A 50 10.24 -2.96 10.11
CA TYR A 50 9.34 -1.82 10.23
C TYR A 50 8.10 -2.17 11.05
N ASP A 51 7.50 -1.15 11.67
CA ASP A 51 6.33 -1.34 12.56
C ASP A 51 5.03 -1.47 11.77
N ALA A 52 4.95 -0.88 10.59
CA ALA A 52 3.79 -0.97 9.71
C ALA A 52 4.24 -1.08 8.26
N ILE A 53 3.48 -1.82 7.47
CA ILE A 53 3.77 -2.06 6.06
C ILE A 53 2.54 -1.67 5.25
N LEU A 54 2.76 -0.81 4.24
CA LEU A 54 1.72 -0.45 3.27
C LEU A 54 2.07 -1.12 1.94
N LEU A 55 1.09 -1.79 1.35
CA LEU A 55 1.28 -2.55 0.11
C LEU A 55 0.38 -1.98 -0.98
N GLY A 56 0.97 -1.56 -2.09
CA GLY A 56 0.25 -0.98 -3.20
C GLY A 56 0.49 -1.69 -4.52
N ALA A 57 -0.58 -1.92 -5.28
CA ALA A 57 -0.48 -2.62 -6.56
C ALA A 57 -1.54 -2.10 -7.56
N PRO A 58 -1.22 -2.18 -8.87
CA PRO A 58 -2.23 -1.90 -9.88
C PRO A 58 -3.25 -3.03 -9.94
N ASN A 59 -4.45 -2.68 -10.39
CA ASN A 59 -5.52 -3.64 -10.61
C ASN A 59 -5.29 -4.33 -11.96
N HIS A 60 -5.08 -5.65 -11.92
CA HIS A 60 -4.96 -6.47 -13.11
C HIS A 60 -6.22 -7.34 -13.24
N MET A 61 -7.21 -6.86 -14.00
CA MET A 61 -8.48 -7.57 -14.24
C MET A 61 -9.21 -7.93 -12.93
N GLY A 62 -9.25 -6.98 -12.00
CA GLY A 62 -9.90 -7.16 -10.71
C GLY A 62 -9.04 -7.86 -9.66
N ARG A 63 -7.74 -8.03 -9.92
CA ARG A 63 -6.80 -8.70 -9.03
C ARG A 63 -5.58 -7.83 -8.76
N PRO A 64 -4.95 -7.96 -7.59
CA PRO A 64 -3.65 -7.33 -7.40
C PRO A 64 -2.61 -8.00 -8.30
N SER A 65 -1.53 -7.29 -8.61
CA SER A 65 -0.49 -7.82 -9.48
C SER A 65 0.12 -9.10 -8.92
N ARG A 66 0.57 -9.98 -9.83
CA ARG A 66 1.24 -11.22 -9.43
C ARG A 66 2.51 -10.95 -8.61
N THR A 67 3.24 -9.90 -8.97
CA THR A 67 4.45 -9.50 -8.24
C THR A 67 4.14 -9.18 -6.79
N MET A 68 3.06 -8.44 -6.53
CA MET A 68 2.64 -8.11 -5.17
C MET A 68 2.18 -9.36 -4.41
N LYS A 69 1.47 -10.27 -5.07
CA LYS A 69 1.06 -11.54 -4.44
C LYS A 69 2.26 -12.35 -3.97
N LYS A 70 3.29 -12.45 -4.83
CA LYS A 70 4.52 -13.15 -4.49
C LYS A 70 5.24 -12.49 -3.32
N PHE A 71 5.21 -11.17 -3.28
CA PHE A 71 5.81 -10.42 -2.19
C PHE A 71 5.13 -10.72 -0.85
N VAL A 72 3.80 -10.76 -0.83
CA VAL A 72 3.03 -11.12 0.37
C VAL A 72 3.38 -12.56 0.81
N ASP A 73 3.49 -13.50 -0.12
CA ASP A 73 3.87 -14.88 0.19
C ASP A 73 5.27 -14.93 0.84
N ARG A 74 6.19 -14.11 0.35
CA ARG A 74 7.54 -14.04 0.92
C ARG A 74 7.55 -13.38 2.31
N LEU A 75 6.73 -12.35 2.51
CA LEU A 75 6.58 -11.74 3.83
C LEU A 75 6.07 -12.74 4.86
N ALA A 76 5.17 -13.62 4.44
CA ALA A 76 4.60 -14.65 5.31
C ALA A 76 5.64 -15.65 5.83
N GLU A 77 6.79 -15.76 5.17
CA GLU A 77 7.88 -16.63 5.57
C GLU A 77 8.84 -15.99 6.58
N LEU A 78 8.68 -14.67 6.82
CA LEU A 78 9.58 -13.92 7.67
C LEU A 78 8.99 -13.70 9.07
N ASP A 79 9.88 -13.47 10.02
CA ASP A 79 9.50 -13.01 11.35
C ASP A 79 9.36 -11.48 11.28
N LEU A 80 8.14 -11.00 11.19
CA LEU A 80 7.86 -9.58 11.02
C LEU A 80 7.72 -8.86 12.36
N LYS A 81 8.43 -7.75 12.50
CA LYS A 81 8.25 -6.85 13.62
C LYS A 81 6.93 -6.07 13.50
N ALA A 82 6.43 -5.91 12.28
CA ALA A 82 5.22 -5.14 11.99
C ALA A 82 4.00 -5.67 12.74
N LYS A 83 3.18 -4.73 13.20
CA LYS A 83 1.90 -5.02 13.87
C LYS A 83 0.71 -4.62 13.01
N ASN A 84 0.93 -3.74 12.03
CA ASN A 84 -0.13 -3.21 11.17
C ASN A 84 0.24 -3.32 9.71
N VAL A 85 -0.78 -3.51 8.89
CA VAL A 85 -0.66 -3.52 7.43
C VAL A 85 -1.86 -2.79 6.84
N ALA A 86 -1.63 -2.07 5.74
CA ALA A 86 -2.69 -1.44 4.97
C ALA A 86 -2.40 -1.65 3.50
N VAL A 87 -3.44 -1.60 2.67
CA VAL A 87 -3.30 -1.82 1.23
C VAL A 87 -3.90 -0.68 0.44
N PHE A 88 -3.35 -0.44 -0.75
CA PHE A 88 -3.88 0.54 -1.69
C PHE A 88 -3.67 0.03 -3.11
N GLY A 89 -4.35 0.64 -4.06
CA GLY A 89 -4.20 0.24 -5.44
C GLY A 89 -4.73 1.28 -6.40
N THR A 90 -4.42 1.10 -7.68
CA THR A 90 -4.92 1.92 -8.77
C THR A 90 -5.80 1.06 -9.66
N TYR A 91 -6.84 1.64 -10.21
CA TYR A 91 -7.77 0.94 -11.11
C TYR A 91 -8.20 1.85 -12.24
N SER A 92 -8.61 1.24 -13.37
CA SER A 92 -9.16 1.96 -14.51
C SER A 92 -10.36 1.18 -15.06
N GLY A 93 -11.17 1.86 -15.90
CA GLY A 93 -12.27 1.23 -16.57
C GLY A 93 -13.52 1.06 -15.71
N ARG A 94 -14.38 0.12 -16.15
CA ARG A 94 -15.70 -0.13 -15.56
C ARG A 94 -15.73 -1.24 -14.53
N VAL A 95 -14.55 -1.77 -14.17
CA VAL A 95 -14.45 -2.81 -13.15
C VAL A 95 -14.78 -2.19 -11.79
N ARG A 96 -15.38 -2.97 -10.90
CA ARG A 96 -15.63 -2.55 -9.54
C ARG A 96 -14.34 -1.96 -8.94
N PHE A 97 -14.41 -0.70 -8.52
CA PHE A 97 -13.24 0.12 -8.19
C PHE A 97 -12.35 -0.48 -7.09
N ASP A 98 -12.94 -1.16 -6.11
CA ASP A 98 -12.23 -1.66 -4.94
C ASP A 98 -11.91 -3.16 -5.00
N ARG A 99 -12.19 -3.82 -6.12
CA ARG A 99 -12.09 -5.28 -6.20
C ARG A 99 -10.69 -5.83 -5.93
N ALA A 100 -9.68 -5.25 -6.57
CA ALA A 100 -8.30 -5.70 -6.38
C ALA A 100 -7.80 -5.40 -4.97
N VAL A 101 -8.14 -4.22 -4.44
CA VAL A 101 -7.76 -3.84 -3.08
C VAL A 101 -8.39 -4.77 -2.06
N LYS A 102 -9.68 -5.10 -2.21
CA LYS A 102 -10.36 -6.06 -1.32
C LYS A 102 -9.75 -7.45 -1.38
N LYS A 103 -9.35 -7.90 -2.56
CA LYS A 103 -8.68 -9.19 -2.71
C LYS A 103 -7.32 -9.19 -2.03
N LEU A 104 -6.58 -8.09 -2.14
CA LEU A 104 -5.30 -7.95 -1.46
C LEU A 104 -5.48 -7.92 0.05
N GLU A 105 -6.51 -7.23 0.55
CA GLU A 105 -6.85 -7.23 1.98
C GLU A 105 -7.11 -8.65 2.50
N LYS A 106 -7.91 -9.43 1.78
CA LYS A 106 -8.21 -10.81 2.17
C LYS A 106 -6.96 -11.69 2.16
N MET A 107 -6.10 -11.48 1.18
CA MET A 107 -4.84 -12.22 1.06
C MET A 107 -3.94 -11.91 2.26
N VAL A 108 -3.82 -10.64 2.62
CA VAL A 108 -3.02 -10.20 3.75
C VAL A 108 -3.55 -10.78 5.06
N GLU A 109 -4.85 -10.74 5.27
CA GLU A 109 -5.46 -11.33 6.48
C GLU A 109 -5.19 -12.82 6.58
N LYS A 110 -5.23 -13.53 5.46
CA LYS A 110 -4.99 -14.97 5.42
C LYS A 110 -3.51 -15.32 5.59
N LYS A 111 -2.62 -14.60 4.91
CA LYS A 111 -1.18 -14.89 4.86
C LYS A 111 -0.38 -14.29 6.01
N LEU A 112 -0.86 -13.17 6.55
CA LEU A 112 -0.18 -12.42 7.62
C LEU A 112 -1.13 -12.25 8.81
N PRO A 113 -1.57 -13.37 9.44
CA PRO A 113 -2.64 -13.33 10.45
C PRO A 113 -2.24 -12.59 11.72
N ASN A 114 -0.94 -12.39 11.96
CA ASN A 114 -0.46 -11.68 13.15
C ASN A 114 -0.46 -10.16 13.02
N LEU A 115 -0.73 -9.66 11.80
CA LEU A 115 -0.81 -8.22 11.56
C LEU A 115 -2.27 -7.76 11.59
N SER A 116 -2.51 -6.59 12.18
CA SER A 116 -3.82 -5.94 12.13
C SER A 116 -3.95 -5.16 10.83
N LEU A 117 -4.97 -5.49 10.05
CA LEU A 117 -5.26 -4.77 8.82
C LEU A 117 -5.96 -3.44 9.13
N ILE A 118 -5.39 -2.34 8.62
CA ILE A 118 -6.03 -1.03 8.68
C ILE A 118 -6.93 -0.92 7.43
N SER A 119 -8.22 -1.02 7.63
CA SER A 119 -9.20 -0.99 6.55
C SER A 119 -10.20 0.14 6.72
N PRO A 120 -10.88 0.60 5.64
CA PRO A 120 -10.70 0.10 4.28
C PRO A 120 -9.40 0.56 3.63
N GLY A 121 -8.90 -0.23 2.68
CA GLY A 121 -7.79 0.19 1.83
C GLY A 121 -8.21 1.28 0.85
N LEU A 122 -7.23 1.85 0.17
CA LEU A 122 -7.46 2.97 -0.74
C LEU A 122 -7.44 2.51 -2.20
N SER A 123 -8.45 2.90 -2.98
CA SER A 123 -8.50 2.64 -4.43
C SER A 123 -8.50 3.97 -5.17
N ILE A 124 -7.54 4.14 -6.09
CA ILE A 124 -7.31 5.38 -6.83
C ILE A 124 -7.58 5.16 -8.31
N ARG A 125 -8.41 6.02 -8.89
CA ARG A 125 -8.82 5.90 -10.29
C ARG A 125 -7.77 6.49 -11.25
N VAL A 126 -7.55 5.76 -12.33
CA VAL A 126 -6.63 6.13 -13.41
C VAL A 126 -7.40 6.23 -14.71
N ASN A 127 -7.00 7.18 -15.56
CA ASN A 127 -7.59 7.34 -16.90
C ASN A 127 -7.01 6.32 -17.88
N GLY A 128 -7.66 5.16 -18.02
CA GLY A 128 -7.23 4.11 -18.96
C GLY A 128 -5.83 3.58 -18.65
N ILE A 129 -5.18 3.07 -19.66
CA ILE A 129 -3.80 2.58 -19.63
C ILE A 129 -3.01 3.39 -20.65
N PRO A 130 -1.95 4.11 -20.30
CA PRO A 130 -1.17 4.09 -19.05
C PRO A 130 -1.54 5.13 -17.99
N GLY A 131 -2.69 5.71 -18.04
CA GLY A 131 -3.07 6.77 -17.11
C GLY A 131 -3.20 8.10 -17.83
N PRO A 132 -3.11 9.26 -17.16
CA PRO A 132 -2.65 9.47 -15.77
C PRO A 132 -3.73 9.21 -14.71
N ILE A 133 -3.36 9.44 -13.45
CA ILE A 133 -4.31 9.41 -12.34
C ILE A 133 -5.37 10.50 -12.57
N VAL A 134 -6.62 10.18 -12.29
CA VAL A 134 -7.74 11.11 -12.46
C VAL A 134 -7.57 12.30 -11.52
N GLU A 135 -7.88 13.50 -12.03
CA GLU A 135 -7.84 14.73 -11.25
C GLU A 135 -8.71 14.58 -9.99
N GLY A 136 -8.18 15.05 -8.85
CA GLY A 136 -8.89 14.96 -7.57
C GLY A 136 -8.61 13.70 -6.77
N GLU A 137 -7.91 12.70 -7.35
CA GLU A 137 -7.60 11.45 -6.65
C GLU A 137 -6.37 11.56 -5.75
N LEU A 138 -5.36 12.36 -6.10
CA LEU A 138 -4.14 12.47 -5.29
C LEU A 138 -4.37 13.00 -3.87
N PRO A 139 -5.27 13.97 -3.64
CA PRO A 139 -5.60 14.37 -2.27
C PRO A 139 -6.13 13.24 -1.40
N LYS A 140 -6.76 12.23 -1.97
CA LYS A 140 -7.22 11.04 -1.24
C LYS A 140 -6.02 10.23 -0.72
N CYS A 141 -4.93 10.20 -1.48
CA CYS A 141 -3.70 9.54 -1.06
C CYS A 141 -3.09 10.24 0.14
N VAL A 142 -3.00 11.56 0.09
CA VAL A 142 -2.50 12.38 1.21
C VAL A 142 -3.35 12.15 2.45
N GLY A 143 -4.68 12.20 2.33
CA GLY A 143 -5.59 11.95 3.45
C GLY A 143 -5.45 10.56 4.03
N PHE A 144 -5.27 9.55 3.18
CA PHE A 144 -5.05 8.18 3.61
C PHE A 144 -3.76 8.06 4.43
N GLY A 145 -2.67 8.68 3.97
CA GLY A 145 -1.40 8.70 4.68
C GLY A 145 -1.50 9.37 6.05
N LYS A 146 -2.18 10.51 6.14
CA LYS A 146 -2.41 11.20 7.41
C LYS A 146 -3.19 10.32 8.38
N LYS A 147 -4.24 9.68 7.91
CA LYS A 147 -5.09 8.82 8.73
C LYS A 147 -4.28 7.66 9.32
N ILE A 148 -3.50 6.99 8.49
CA ILE A 148 -2.66 5.87 8.93
C ILE A 148 -1.64 6.35 9.96
N ALA A 149 -0.92 7.43 9.66
CA ALA A 149 0.11 7.97 10.55
C ALA A 149 -0.47 8.37 11.91
N THR A 150 -1.63 9.03 11.91
CA THR A 150 -2.30 9.42 13.14
C THR A 150 -2.69 8.20 13.98
N GLN A 151 -3.22 7.17 13.31
CA GLN A 151 -3.60 5.93 13.98
C GLN A 151 -2.38 5.23 14.60
N LEU A 152 -1.26 5.16 13.88
CA LEU A 152 -0.04 4.54 14.37
C LEU A 152 0.57 5.33 15.54
N ARG A 153 0.56 6.65 15.44
CA ARG A 153 1.07 7.50 16.50
C ARG A 153 0.29 7.33 17.82
N ASN A 154 -1.00 7.06 17.72
CA ASN A 154 -1.89 6.93 18.87
C ASN A 154 -1.92 5.53 19.48
N GLN A 155 -1.16 4.60 18.92
CA GLN A 155 -1.06 3.26 19.48
C GLN A 155 -0.07 3.16 20.63
#